data_bd791c7626ec7a46cdc2b15e3029a223
#
_entry.id   bd791c7626ec7a46cdc2b15e3029a223
#
_cell.length_a   1.000
_cell.length_b   1.000
_cell.length_c   1.000
_cell.angle_alpha   90.00
_cell.angle_beta   90.00
_cell.angle_gamma   90.00
#
_symmetry.space_group_name_H-M   'P 1'
#
loop_
_entity.id
_entity.type
_entity.pdbx_description
1 polymer ?
#
loop_
_entity_poly.entity_id
_entity_poly.type
_entity_poly.pdbx_seq_one_letter_code
_entity_poly.pdbx_strand_id
1 'polypeptide(L)'
;MSMNIKSSYLIKFLFSYITEKQKLKLIKYNINLQKTLDITLLNYKYFTGKYIIYDDNSKKTGKEYLGPNDLLVFEGEYLNGKRNGKGKEYSYFTSVLLFEGEYLNGKRNGKGKEYEDGHGSLKFEGEYLNGKRNGKGKEYYSDYRNELQIIFDGEYLDDRELIGIKYDKYGKLLDNFNHTKGIGKEYNSNGDLIYEGEFLNGKRNGKGKEYYFYNRLAFEGEFLNDIKWTGKGYDKSNNMIFELKNGKGFVKEYDFDSLYLQYEGEYLYGKRNGKGKEYWNDELRYEGEYLNGEKHGKGKEYFRGVLVFEGEYLNGKRKGQGKEYYEDSKIRFEGEYLYEFLVKGKLYLNKKLEYEGDYLYLTKFNGKGYDENGNVIYELINGNGKVKEYYQDGGLQFEGEYLNGKRSGKGKQYNGDTLKYEGEYLNGKKHGFGKEYGSYGKLKYEGEFLNGNKHGKGKEYNLSGKIIYEGEYLNGEKLNK
;
A
#
# COMPACT_ATOMS: atom_id res chain seq x y z
N MET A 1 -26.23 34.48 -1.76
CA MET A 1 -27.42 33.68 -2.13
C MET A 1 -27.27 32.28 -1.56
N SER A 2 -27.88 31.99 -0.41
CA SER A 2 -27.90 30.63 0.14
C SER A 2 -29.00 29.85 -0.56
N MET A 3 -28.68 28.99 -1.50
CA MET A 3 -29.64 28.02 -2.03
C MET A 3 -30.03 27.06 -0.91
N ASN A 4 -31.23 27.18 -0.40
CA ASN A 4 -31.85 26.27 0.55
C ASN A 4 -32.33 25.02 -0.20
N ILE A 5 -31.37 24.09 -0.49
CA ILE A 5 -31.68 22.82 -1.16
C ILE A 5 -32.39 21.92 -0.13
N LYS A 6 -33.72 21.86 -0.16
CA LYS A 6 -34.52 21.01 0.75
C LYS A 6 -34.76 19.59 0.25
N SER A 7 -34.51 19.30 -1.03
CA SER A 7 -34.75 17.98 -1.62
C SER A 7 -33.61 17.03 -1.30
N SER A 8 -33.90 15.94 -0.57
CA SER A 8 -32.91 14.86 -0.28
C SER A 8 -32.39 14.20 -1.56
N TYR A 9 -33.24 14.11 -2.60
CA TYR A 9 -32.86 13.59 -3.91
C TYR A 9 -31.78 14.47 -4.58
N LEU A 10 -32.02 15.81 -4.60
CA LEU A 10 -31.07 16.74 -5.20
C LEU A 10 -29.75 16.78 -4.46
N ILE A 11 -29.77 16.65 -3.13
CA ILE A 11 -28.53 16.51 -2.31
C ILE A 11 -27.80 15.24 -2.67
N LYS A 12 -28.46 14.08 -2.70
CA LYS A 12 -27.84 12.80 -3.08
C LYS A 12 -27.26 12.86 -4.50
N PHE A 13 -27.98 13.46 -5.43
CA PHE A 13 -27.52 13.66 -6.81
C PHE A 13 -26.28 14.55 -6.89
N LEU A 14 -26.26 15.71 -6.25
CA LEU A 14 -25.09 16.59 -6.23
C LEU A 14 -23.85 15.92 -5.59
N PHE A 15 -24.08 15.18 -4.52
CA PHE A 15 -22.99 14.45 -3.85
C PHE A 15 -22.52 13.20 -4.59
N SER A 16 -23.24 12.73 -5.61
CA SER A 16 -22.79 11.61 -6.46
C SER A 16 -21.63 12.00 -7.38
N TYR A 17 -21.42 13.29 -7.64
CA TYR A 17 -20.31 13.79 -8.48
C TYR A 17 -18.98 13.97 -7.76
N ILE A 18 -18.94 13.75 -6.45
CA ILE A 18 -17.70 13.88 -5.67
C ILE A 18 -17.33 12.54 -5.00
N THR A 19 -16.03 12.33 -4.78
CA THR A 19 -15.53 11.11 -4.13
C THR A 19 -16.03 11.00 -2.69
N GLU A 20 -16.13 9.78 -2.14
CA GLU A 20 -16.52 9.56 -0.75
C GLU A 20 -15.66 10.37 0.23
N LYS A 21 -14.35 10.42 -0.01
CA LYS A 21 -13.43 11.21 0.81
C LYS A 21 -13.75 12.71 0.79
N GLN A 22 -14.18 13.24 -0.37
CA GLN A 22 -14.64 14.64 -0.50
C GLN A 22 -16.00 14.85 0.20
N LYS A 23 -16.94 13.91 0.02
CA LYS A 23 -18.24 13.93 0.75
C LYS A 23 -17.99 14.01 2.25
N LEU A 24 -17.19 13.09 2.79
CA LEU A 24 -16.90 13.03 4.23
C LEU A 24 -16.27 14.32 4.76
N LYS A 25 -15.39 14.96 3.99
CA LYS A 25 -14.84 16.27 4.36
C LYS A 25 -15.89 17.36 4.43
N LEU A 26 -16.81 17.43 3.44
CA LEU A 26 -17.83 18.47 3.34
C LEU A 26 -18.92 18.34 4.41
N ILE A 27 -19.26 17.11 4.78
CA ILE A 27 -20.36 16.84 5.71
C ILE A 27 -19.93 16.59 7.16
N LYS A 28 -18.62 16.58 7.44
CA LYS A 28 -18.03 16.22 8.74
C LYS A 28 -18.71 16.86 9.95
N TYR A 29 -19.20 18.10 9.81
CA TYR A 29 -19.82 18.86 10.90
C TYR A 29 -21.32 19.09 10.70
N ASN A 30 -21.95 18.44 9.69
CA ASN A 30 -23.36 18.62 9.38
C ASN A 30 -24.14 17.31 9.56
N ILE A 31 -24.72 17.13 10.74
CA ILE A 31 -25.50 15.94 11.12
C ILE A 31 -26.69 15.68 10.18
N ASN A 32 -27.34 16.74 9.71
CA ASN A 32 -28.49 16.59 8.80
C ASN A 32 -28.07 16.05 7.43
N LEU A 33 -26.96 16.52 6.88
CA LEU A 33 -26.41 15.99 5.64
C LEU A 33 -25.89 14.55 5.83
N GLN A 34 -25.27 14.22 6.97
CA GLN A 34 -24.86 12.85 7.28
C GLN A 34 -26.07 11.91 7.27
N LYS A 35 -27.18 12.27 7.92
CA LYS A 35 -28.42 11.49 7.90
C LYS A 35 -29.02 11.37 6.50
N THR A 36 -29.07 12.48 5.74
CA THR A 36 -29.63 12.49 4.38
C THR A 36 -28.85 11.60 3.41
N LEU A 37 -27.53 11.48 3.60
CA LEU A 37 -26.62 10.69 2.76
C LEU A 37 -26.33 9.29 3.33
N ASP A 38 -27.00 8.90 4.42
CA ASP A 38 -26.77 7.63 5.15
C ASP A 38 -25.31 7.43 5.53
N ILE A 39 -24.62 8.52 5.93
CA ILE A 39 -23.22 8.49 6.34
C ILE A 39 -23.13 8.19 7.84
N THR A 40 -22.43 7.12 8.15
CA THR A 40 -22.18 6.64 9.51
C THR A 40 -20.69 6.74 9.86
N LEU A 41 -20.34 6.47 11.13
CA LEU A 41 -18.95 6.34 11.55
C LEU A 41 -18.19 5.32 10.71
N LEU A 42 -18.89 4.28 10.25
CA LEU A 42 -18.32 3.24 9.39
C LEU A 42 -17.79 3.80 8.06
N ASN A 43 -18.49 4.76 7.45
CA ASN A 43 -18.05 5.43 6.23
C ASN A 43 -16.75 6.21 6.48
N TYR A 44 -16.65 6.91 7.62
CA TYR A 44 -15.41 7.59 7.99
C TYR A 44 -14.26 6.59 8.20
N LYS A 45 -14.48 5.49 8.89
CA LYS A 45 -13.48 4.43 9.08
C LYS A 45 -12.99 3.86 7.75
N TYR A 46 -13.90 3.60 6.81
CA TYR A 46 -13.56 3.01 5.51
C TYR A 46 -12.84 3.98 4.56
N PHE A 47 -13.34 5.22 4.45
CA PHE A 47 -12.91 6.14 3.38
C PHE A 47 -11.88 7.17 3.81
N THR A 48 -11.79 7.51 5.08
CA THR A 48 -10.70 8.37 5.58
C THR A 48 -9.47 7.58 5.98
N GLY A 49 -9.61 6.29 6.19
CA GLY A 49 -8.55 5.39 6.61
C GLY A 49 -8.10 5.57 8.06
N LYS A 50 -8.37 6.72 8.67
CA LYS A 50 -7.96 7.06 10.03
C LYS A 50 -9.04 7.83 10.77
N TYR A 51 -9.18 7.55 12.08
CA TYR A 51 -10.04 8.30 12.99
C TYR A 51 -9.41 8.39 14.38
N ILE A 52 -9.82 9.41 15.14
CA ILE A 52 -9.29 9.66 16.49
C ILE A 52 -10.42 9.50 17.50
N ILE A 53 -10.17 8.74 18.56
CA ILE A 53 -11.00 8.68 19.78
C ILE A 53 -10.25 9.48 20.83
N TYR A 54 -10.85 10.56 21.30
CA TYR A 54 -10.29 11.37 22.38
C TYR A 54 -10.70 10.80 23.72
N ASP A 55 -9.81 10.91 24.69
CA ASP A 55 -10.03 10.39 26.05
C ASP A 55 -11.12 11.18 26.79
N ASP A 56 -11.22 12.49 26.48
CA ASP A 56 -12.21 13.39 27.06
C ASP A 56 -12.67 14.50 26.09
N ASN A 57 -13.60 15.34 26.57
CA ASN A 57 -14.12 16.47 25.81
C ASN A 57 -13.10 17.59 25.58
N SER A 58 -11.97 17.62 26.29
CA SER A 58 -10.90 18.60 26.06
C SER A 58 -10.17 18.38 24.75
N LYS A 59 -10.22 17.13 24.19
CA LYS A 59 -9.55 16.70 22.96
C LYS A 59 -8.03 16.92 23.00
N LYS A 60 -7.45 16.90 24.19
CA LYS A 60 -6.01 17.07 24.38
C LYS A 60 -5.24 15.77 24.24
N THR A 61 -5.85 14.64 24.61
CA THR A 61 -5.27 13.30 24.49
C THR A 61 -6.22 12.37 23.78
N GLY A 62 -5.69 11.34 23.10
CA GLY A 62 -6.52 10.38 22.39
C GLY A 62 -5.71 9.35 21.62
N LYS A 63 -6.44 8.44 20.98
CA LYS A 63 -5.92 7.33 20.21
C LYS A 63 -6.37 7.43 18.76
N GLU A 64 -5.44 7.29 17.81
CA GLU A 64 -5.70 7.27 16.38
C GLU A 64 -5.70 5.83 15.88
N TYR A 65 -6.75 5.46 15.18
CA TYR A 65 -6.94 4.13 14.64
C TYR A 65 -6.97 4.16 13.11
N LEU A 66 -6.53 3.08 12.48
CA LEU A 66 -6.51 2.89 11.03
C LEU A 66 -7.51 1.81 10.62
N GLY A 67 -8.32 2.15 9.61
CA GLY A 67 -9.17 1.22 8.85
C GLY A 67 -10.32 0.60 9.63
N PRO A 68 -11.00 -0.36 9.01
CA PRO A 68 -12.17 -1.01 9.58
C PRO A 68 -11.86 -1.96 10.74
N ASN A 69 -10.60 -2.38 10.86
CA ASN A 69 -10.15 -3.33 11.90
C ASN A 69 -9.72 -2.63 13.19
N ASP A 70 -9.87 -1.30 13.27
CA ASP A 70 -9.56 -0.50 14.45
C ASP A 70 -8.10 -0.69 14.95
N LEU A 71 -7.14 -0.75 14.02
CA LEU A 71 -5.73 -0.90 14.35
C LEU A 71 -5.20 0.40 14.95
N LEU A 72 -4.69 0.35 16.18
CA LEU A 72 -4.06 1.49 16.84
C LEU A 72 -2.78 1.86 16.09
N VAL A 73 -2.68 3.11 15.64
CA VAL A 73 -1.49 3.63 14.93
C VAL A 73 -0.83 4.80 15.64
N PHE A 74 -1.54 5.42 16.60
CA PHE A 74 -0.96 6.48 17.43
C PHE A 74 -1.78 6.66 18.71
N GLU A 75 -1.09 6.94 19.80
CA GLU A 75 -1.69 7.46 21.03
C GLU A 75 -0.86 8.62 21.57
N GLY A 76 -1.50 9.65 22.10
CA GLY A 76 -0.77 10.80 22.62
C GLY A 76 -1.56 12.10 22.66
N GLU A 77 -0.81 13.20 22.69
CA GLU A 77 -1.35 14.53 22.80
C GLU A 77 -1.73 15.14 21.44
N TYR A 78 -2.78 15.95 21.45
CA TYR A 78 -3.33 16.62 20.28
C TYR A 78 -3.57 18.11 20.53
N LEU A 79 -3.40 18.90 19.47
CA LEU A 79 -3.82 20.30 19.41
C LEU A 79 -4.50 20.55 18.05
N ASN A 80 -5.75 21.03 18.09
CA ASN A 80 -6.53 21.30 16.86
C ASN A 80 -6.61 20.09 15.91
N GLY A 81 -6.73 18.87 16.45
CA GLY A 81 -6.84 17.63 15.67
C GLY A 81 -5.53 17.15 15.03
N LYS A 82 -4.40 17.74 15.41
CA LYS A 82 -3.07 17.31 14.99
C LYS A 82 -2.29 16.79 16.20
N ARG A 83 -1.46 15.77 16.01
CA ARG A 83 -0.52 15.28 17.02
C ARG A 83 0.36 16.44 17.49
N ASN A 84 0.41 16.69 18.80
CA ASN A 84 1.15 17.81 19.38
C ASN A 84 1.44 17.54 20.85
N GLY A 85 2.70 17.64 21.27
CA GLY A 85 3.15 17.19 22.58
C GLY A 85 3.69 15.75 22.50
N LYS A 86 3.56 14.96 23.57
CA LYS A 86 4.09 13.58 23.63
C LYS A 86 3.17 12.58 22.97
N GLY A 87 3.75 11.57 22.30
CA GLY A 87 2.96 10.50 21.68
C GLY A 87 3.79 9.30 21.25
N LYS A 88 3.07 8.23 20.92
CA LYS A 88 3.59 6.94 20.46
C LYS A 88 2.96 6.54 19.14
N GLU A 89 3.77 6.11 18.18
CA GLU A 89 3.33 5.55 16.89
C GLU A 89 3.51 4.04 16.89
N TYR A 90 2.55 3.34 16.29
CA TYR A 90 2.55 1.88 16.18
C TYR A 90 2.47 1.44 14.71
N SER A 91 3.10 0.30 14.41
CA SER A 91 2.96 -0.37 13.13
C SER A 91 1.54 -0.88 12.94
N TYR A 92 0.96 -0.60 11.78
CA TYR A 92 -0.36 -1.13 11.42
C TYR A 92 -0.31 -2.61 10.99
N PHE A 93 0.87 -3.15 10.70
CA PHE A 93 1.05 -4.55 10.35
C PHE A 93 1.31 -5.44 11.56
N THR A 94 2.21 -5.00 12.44
CA THR A 94 2.74 -5.80 13.57
C THR A 94 2.23 -5.32 14.92
N SER A 95 1.61 -4.12 14.99
CA SER A 95 1.23 -3.43 16.25
C SER A 95 2.41 -3.12 17.18
N VAL A 96 3.65 -3.22 16.71
CA VAL A 96 4.87 -2.90 17.45
C VAL A 96 5.02 -1.37 17.53
N LEU A 97 5.57 -0.88 18.64
CA LEU A 97 5.93 0.53 18.82
C LEU A 97 7.02 0.89 17.79
N LEU A 98 6.76 1.91 16.96
CA LEU A 98 7.70 2.42 15.95
C LEU A 98 8.42 3.69 16.40
N PHE A 99 7.73 4.51 17.20
CA PHE A 99 8.28 5.78 17.68
C PHE A 99 7.60 6.21 18.97
N GLU A 100 8.37 6.76 19.89
CA GLU A 100 7.88 7.54 21.01
C GLU A 100 8.65 8.85 21.15
N GLY A 101 7.95 9.95 21.36
CA GLY A 101 8.61 11.25 21.44
C GLY A 101 7.67 12.44 21.33
N GLU A 102 8.25 13.57 20.99
CA GLU A 102 7.56 14.84 20.91
C GLU A 102 7.08 15.15 19.48
N TYR A 103 5.93 15.82 19.40
CA TYR A 103 5.27 16.21 18.15
C TYR A 103 4.93 17.69 18.14
N LEU A 104 5.02 18.29 16.96
CA LEU A 104 4.55 19.65 16.70
C LEU A 104 3.79 19.67 15.37
N ASN A 105 2.51 20.12 15.41
CA ASN A 105 1.67 20.24 14.21
C ASN A 105 1.59 18.94 13.35
N GLY A 106 1.58 17.77 13.99
CA GLY A 106 1.45 16.48 13.34
C GLY A 106 2.76 15.83 12.88
N LYS A 107 3.91 16.46 13.13
CA LYS A 107 5.24 15.96 12.79
C LYS A 107 6.07 15.70 14.05
N ARG A 108 6.95 14.71 14.03
CA ARG A 108 7.96 14.47 15.07
C ARG A 108 8.81 15.73 15.22
N ASN A 109 8.98 16.22 16.46
CA ASN A 109 9.70 17.46 16.73
C ASN A 109 10.13 17.49 18.20
N GLY A 110 11.40 17.80 18.50
CA GLY A 110 11.98 17.66 19.82
C GLY A 110 12.64 16.28 20.01
N LYS A 111 12.62 15.72 21.20
CA LYS A 111 13.27 14.44 21.50
C LYS A 111 12.38 13.24 21.17
N GLY A 112 12.99 12.16 20.67
CA GLY A 112 12.26 10.93 20.39
C GLY A 112 13.16 9.71 20.20
N LYS A 113 12.51 8.54 20.19
CA LYS A 113 13.11 7.24 19.96
C LYS A 113 12.38 6.52 18.85
N GLU A 114 13.13 5.96 17.91
CA GLU A 114 12.62 5.07 16.85
C GLU A 114 12.94 3.63 17.17
N TYR A 115 12.03 2.74 16.76
CA TYR A 115 12.17 1.30 16.95
C TYR A 115 12.01 0.57 15.60
N GLU A 116 12.64 -0.60 15.47
CA GLU A 116 12.52 -1.47 14.30
C GLU A 116 11.12 -2.09 14.22
N ASP A 117 10.52 -2.04 13.02
CA ASP A 117 9.26 -2.73 12.74
C ASP A 117 9.48 -4.26 12.73
N GLY A 118 8.69 -4.98 13.50
CA GLY A 118 8.78 -6.43 13.65
C GLY A 118 9.40 -6.88 14.96
N HIS A 119 10.53 -6.34 15.38
CA HIS A 119 11.24 -6.77 16.60
C HIS A 119 11.15 -5.79 17.76
N GLY A 120 10.83 -4.50 17.49
CA GLY A 120 10.69 -3.47 18.51
C GLY A 120 12.01 -3.07 19.17
N SER A 121 13.18 -3.44 18.63
CA SER A 121 14.46 -3.00 19.14
C SER A 121 14.71 -1.52 18.84
N LEU A 122 15.41 -0.83 19.74
CA LEU A 122 15.75 0.60 19.58
C LEU A 122 16.66 0.75 18.34
N LYS A 123 16.25 1.63 17.42
CA LYS A 123 16.98 1.96 16.21
C LYS A 123 17.70 3.29 16.29
N PHE A 124 17.02 4.28 16.90
CA PHE A 124 17.56 5.64 17.01
C PHE A 124 16.98 6.32 18.23
N GLU A 125 17.80 7.13 18.90
CA GLU A 125 17.35 8.12 19.88
C GLU A 125 18.02 9.46 19.61
N GLY A 126 17.24 10.55 19.65
CA GLY A 126 17.80 11.86 19.36
C GLY A 126 16.77 12.95 19.14
N GLU A 127 17.22 14.00 18.48
CA GLU A 127 16.43 15.21 18.23
C GLU A 127 15.81 15.19 16.82
N TYR A 128 14.61 15.76 16.74
CA TYR A 128 13.80 15.86 15.52
C TYR A 128 13.38 17.29 15.24
N LEU A 129 13.35 17.66 13.96
CA LEU A 129 12.80 18.91 13.48
C LEU A 129 11.94 18.66 12.25
N ASN A 130 10.64 19.04 12.33
CA ASN A 130 9.69 18.90 11.20
C ASN A 130 9.56 17.47 10.65
N GLY A 131 9.73 16.45 11.47
CA GLY A 131 9.59 15.04 11.12
C GLY A 131 10.87 14.34 10.72
N LYS A 132 12.01 15.04 10.72
CA LYS A 132 13.33 14.53 10.36
C LYS A 132 14.27 14.52 11.55
N ARG A 133 15.21 13.58 11.62
CA ARG A 133 16.32 13.60 12.58
C ARG A 133 17.14 14.87 12.34
N ASN A 134 17.35 15.68 13.38
CA ASN A 134 18.02 16.96 13.25
C ASN A 134 18.56 17.39 14.64
N GLY A 135 19.85 17.61 14.77
CA GLY A 135 20.55 17.82 16.03
C GLY A 135 21.21 16.53 16.52
N LYS A 136 21.40 16.39 17.83
CA LYS A 136 22.13 15.25 18.42
C LYS A 136 21.33 13.97 18.39
N GLY A 137 22.01 12.85 18.09
CA GLY A 137 21.37 11.54 18.10
C GLY A 137 22.36 10.38 18.05
N LYS A 138 21.84 9.21 18.45
CA LYS A 138 22.54 7.94 18.40
C LYS A 138 21.74 6.95 17.59
N GLU A 139 22.41 6.23 16.70
CA GLU A 139 21.82 5.14 15.92
C GLU A 139 22.38 3.80 16.39
N TYR A 140 21.49 2.82 16.44
CA TYR A 140 21.78 1.49 16.96
C TYR A 140 21.55 0.43 15.90
N TYR A 141 22.37 -0.61 15.96
CA TYR A 141 22.15 -1.89 15.32
C TYR A 141 21.73 -2.91 16.38
N SER A 142 20.74 -3.72 16.07
CA SER A 142 20.29 -4.82 16.91
C SER A 142 20.50 -6.13 16.18
N ASP A 143 21.15 -7.08 16.83
CA ASP A 143 21.26 -8.45 16.33
C ASP A 143 20.01 -9.29 16.71
N TYR A 144 19.99 -10.55 16.27
CA TYR A 144 18.89 -11.49 16.57
C TYR A 144 18.73 -11.82 18.08
N ARG A 145 19.71 -11.43 18.94
CA ARG A 145 19.65 -11.56 20.40
C ARG A 145 19.13 -10.29 21.09
N ASN A 146 18.79 -9.24 20.29
CA ASN A 146 18.45 -7.91 20.77
C ASN A 146 19.57 -7.20 21.55
N GLU A 147 20.83 -7.57 21.32
CA GLU A 147 21.97 -6.82 21.81
C GLU A 147 22.10 -5.52 21.00
N LEU A 148 22.07 -4.37 21.70
CA LEU A 148 22.15 -3.06 21.08
C LEU A 148 23.62 -2.63 20.96
N GLN A 149 24.04 -2.37 19.72
CA GLN A 149 25.35 -1.80 19.42
C GLN A 149 25.17 -0.40 18.81
N ILE A 150 25.86 0.60 19.39
CA ILE A 150 25.91 1.93 18.75
C ILE A 150 26.68 1.83 17.45
N ILE A 151 26.06 2.26 16.36
CA ILE A 151 26.68 2.36 15.04
C ILE A 151 26.97 3.81 14.60
N PHE A 152 26.30 4.77 15.25
CA PHE A 152 26.61 6.19 15.07
C PHE A 152 26.29 6.99 16.35
N ASP A 153 27.15 7.93 16.70
CA ASP A 153 26.94 8.91 17.80
C ASP A 153 27.39 10.29 17.30
N GLY A 154 26.45 11.22 17.14
CA GLY A 154 26.79 12.50 16.57
C GLY A 154 25.61 13.44 16.32
N GLU A 155 25.78 14.30 15.32
CA GLU A 155 24.79 15.30 14.90
C GLU A 155 24.21 14.95 13.52
N TYR A 156 22.90 15.19 13.38
CA TYR A 156 22.13 14.99 12.16
C TYR A 156 21.66 16.32 11.56
N LEU A 157 21.56 16.36 10.24
CA LEU A 157 20.89 17.43 9.48
C LEU A 157 19.93 16.78 8.47
N ASP A 158 18.61 16.98 8.67
CA ASP A 158 17.56 16.47 7.76
C ASP A 158 17.68 14.95 7.45
N ASP A 159 17.78 14.12 8.49
CA ASP A 159 17.98 12.66 8.49
C ASP A 159 19.40 12.17 8.10
N ARG A 160 20.35 13.09 7.89
CA ARG A 160 21.72 12.74 7.50
C ARG A 160 22.70 12.90 8.63
N GLU A 161 23.60 11.94 8.76
CA GLU A 161 24.77 12.06 9.64
C GLU A 161 25.66 13.22 9.16
N LEU A 162 25.88 14.21 10.03
CA LEU A 162 26.64 15.43 9.68
C LEU A 162 28.05 15.46 10.29
N ILE A 163 28.12 15.25 11.60
CA ILE A 163 29.36 15.21 12.36
C ILE A 163 29.22 14.13 13.41
N GLY A 164 30.20 13.25 13.55
CA GLY A 164 30.13 12.24 14.58
C GLY A 164 31.11 11.08 14.42
N ILE A 165 30.89 10.09 15.21
CA ILE A 165 31.68 8.86 15.26
C ILE A 165 30.86 7.71 14.72
N LYS A 166 31.40 7.02 13.71
CA LYS A 166 30.79 5.86 13.06
C LYS A 166 31.45 4.56 13.52
N TYR A 167 30.64 3.56 13.81
CA TYR A 167 31.07 2.23 14.17
C TYR A 167 30.45 1.20 13.23
N ASP A 168 31.07 0.03 13.07
CA ASP A 168 30.42 -1.11 12.44
C ASP A 168 29.42 -1.78 13.41
N LYS A 169 28.67 -2.75 12.91
CA LYS A 169 27.70 -3.51 13.71
C LYS A 169 28.30 -4.31 14.87
N TYR A 170 29.64 -4.47 14.92
CA TYR A 170 30.39 -5.14 15.99
C TYR A 170 31.02 -4.15 16.98
N GLY A 171 30.79 -2.85 16.82
CA GLY A 171 31.32 -1.78 17.67
C GLY A 171 32.72 -1.33 17.37
N LYS A 172 33.30 -1.77 16.24
CA LYS A 172 34.62 -1.32 15.81
C LYS A 172 34.51 0.09 15.23
N LEU A 173 35.38 0.98 15.68
CA LEU A 173 35.50 2.34 15.13
C LEU A 173 35.82 2.31 13.64
N LEU A 174 34.98 2.94 12.82
CA LEU A 174 35.17 3.11 11.39
C LEU A 174 35.74 4.49 11.05
N ASP A 175 35.11 5.56 11.54
CA ASP A 175 35.49 6.93 11.22
C ASP A 175 35.06 7.91 12.32
N ASN A 176 35.75 9.04 12.37
CA ASN A 176 35.34 10.24 13.10
C ASN A 176 35.30 11.37 12.07
N PHE A 177 34.11 11.71 11.60
CA PHE A 177 33.96 12.50 10.40
C PHE A 177 33.24 13.85 10.62
N ASN A 178 33.42 14.71 9.64
CA ASN A 178 32.70 15.97 9.53
C ASN A 178 32.30 16.20 8.06
N HIS A 179 31.03 15.99 7.75
CA HIS A 179 30.46 16.16 6.41
C HIS A 179 29.83 17.54 6.18
N THR A 180 30.12 18.54 7.01
CA THR A 180 29.63 19.90 6.79
C THR A 180 30.21 20.50 5.50
N LYS A 181 31.49 20.32 5.29
CA LYS A 181 32.22 20.69 4.08
C LYS A 181 33.60 20.03 4.06
N GLY A 182 34.00 19.48 2.92
CA GLY A 182 35.32 18.87 2.74
C GLY A 182 35.27 17.43 2.28
N ILE A 183 36.40 16.71 2.42
CA ILE A 183 36.53 15.32 2.02
C ILE A 183 36.14 14.43 3.20
N GLY A 184 35.34 13.41 2.94
CA GLY A 184 34.90 12.43 3.93
C GLY A 184 34.64 11.06 3.32
N LYS A 185 34.20 10.13 4.18
CA LYS A 185 33.86 8.75 3.82
C LYS A 185 32.52 8.36 4.39
N GLU A 186 31.80 7.49 3.69
CA GLU A 186 30.60 6.83 4.19
C GLU A 186 30.78 5.31 4.21
N TYR A 187 30.22 4.67 5.23
CA TYR A 187 30.29 3.24 5.42
C TYR A 187 28.90 2.65 5.64
N ASN A 188 28.67 1.42 5.18
CA ASN A 188 27.48 0.66 5.56
C ASN A 188 27.60 0.09 6.99
N SER A 189 26.55 -0.57 7.50
CA SER A 189 26.54 -1.17 8.84
C SER A 189 27.54 -2.33 9.02
N ASN A 190 28.01 -2.93 7.93
CA ASN A 190 29.03 -3.98 7.97
C ASN A 190 30.46 -3.41 8.06
N GLY A 191 30.63 -2.09 7.86
CA GLY A 191 31.93 -1.42 7.82
C GLY A 191 32.56 -1.36 6.43
N ASP A 192 31.82 -1.73 5.37
CA ASP A 192 32.31 -1.58 4.00
C ASP A 192 32.21 -0.12 3.58
N LEU A 193 33.26 0.38 2.91
CA LEU A 193 33.29 1.73 2.32
C LEU A 193 32.29 1.77 1.15
N ILE A 194 31.32 2.70 1.21
CA ILE A 194 30.33 2.90 0.15
C ILE A 194 30.58 4.19 -0.66
N TYR A 195 31.24 5.19 -0.06
CA TYR A 195 31.60 6.42 -0.73
C TYR A 195 32.82 7.06 -0.09
N GLU A 196 33.66 7.70 -0.92
CA GLU A 196 34.70 8.64 -0.49
C GLU A 196 34.72 9.84 -1.44
N GLY A 197 34.76 11.05 -0.91
CA GLY A 197 34.78 12.25 -1.73
C GLY A 197 34.36 13.51 -0.98
N GLU A 198 34.00 14.52 -1.76
CA GLU A 198 33.62 15.83 -1.24
C GLU A 198 32.18 15.85 -0.74
N PHE A 199 31.97 16.56 0.38
CA PHE A 199 30.67 16.78 1.02
C PHE A 199 30.37 18.25 1.19
N LEU A 200 29.08 18.57 1.17
CA LEU A 200 28.52 19.86 1.55
C LEU A 200 27.19 19.65 2.30
N ASN A 201 27.12 20.10 3.57
CA ASN A 201 25.92 19.97 4.41
C ASN A 201 25.39 18.53 4.49
N GLY A 202 26.27 17.56 4.71
CA GLY A 202 25.95 16.13 4.81
C GLY A 202 25.57 15.45 3.49
N LYS A 203 25.74 16.14 2.34
CA LYS A 203 25.46 15.60 1.01
C LYS A 203 26.75 15.42 0.24
N ARG A 204 26.84 14.35 -0.55
CA ARG A 204 27.90 14.16 -1.54
C ARG A 204 27.81 15.31 -2.54
N ASN A 205 28.88 16.11 -2.66
CA ASN A 205 28.87 17.31 -3.50
C ASN A 205 30.29 17.68 -3.91
N GLY A 206 30.62 17.59 -5.19
CA GLY A 206 31.95 17.70 -5.75
C GLY A 206 32.51 16.35 -6.19
N LYS A 207 33.83 16.15 -6.21
CA LYS A 207 34.46 14.91 -6.68
C LYS A 207 34.35 13.79 -5.67
N GLY A 208 34.09 12.57 -6.14
CA GLY A 208 33.99 11.40 -5.29
C GLY A 208 33.95 10.08 -6.04
N LYS A 209 34.05 9.03 -5.25
CA LYS A 209 33.98 7.63 -5.69
C LYS A 209 32.94 6.89 -4.87
N GLU A 210 32.11 6.14 -5.53
CA GLU A 210 31.10 5.27 -4.93
C GLU A 210 31.48 3.81 -5.19
N TYR A 211 31.21 2.94 -4.22
CA TYR A 211 31.66 1.55 -4.25
C TYR A 211 30.48 0.58 -4.03
N TYR A 212 30.51 -0.54 -4.74
CA TYR A 212 29.75 -1.74 -4.44
C TYR A 212 30.39 -2.52 -3.26
N PHE A 213 29.74 -3.56 -2.83
CA PHE A 213 30.29 -4.53 -1.89
C PHE A 213 31.74 -4.94 -2.25
N TYR A 214 32.57 -5.21 -1.27
CA TYR A 214 33.99 -5.58 -1.41
C TYR A 214 34.86 -4.49 -2.07
N ASN A 215 34.55 -3.21 -1.82
CA ASN A 215 35.30 -2.05 -2.33
C ASN A 215 35.46 -2.01 -3.86
N ARG A 216 34.51 -2.56 -4.61
CA ARG A 216 34.51 -2.47 -6.07
C ARG A 216 33.98 -1.13 -6.52
N LEU A 217 34.71 -0.43 -7.38
CA LEU A 217 34.31 0.90 -7.89
C LEU A 217 33.00 0.79 -8.66
N ALA A 218 31.99 1.56 -8.25
CA ALA A 218 30.68 1.67 -8.89
C ALA A 218 30.57 2.90 -9.76
N PHE A 219 31.09 4.04 -9.26
CA PHE A 219 31.08 5.31 -9.97
C PHE A 219 32.24 6.20 -9.51
N GLU A 220 32.85 6.92 -10.43
CA GLU A 220 33.85 7.95 -10.16
C GLU A 220 33.53 9.22 -10.95
N GLY A 221 33.44 10.34 -10.23
CA GLY A 221 33.15 11.61 -10.88
C GLY A 221 32.68 12.70 -9.93
N GLU A 222 31.88 13.60 -10.45
CA GLU A 222 31.28 14.70 -9.70
C GLU A 222 29.87 14.37 -9.25
N PHE A 223 29.56 14.75 -8.03
CA PHE A 223 28.25 14.66 -7.41
C PHE A 223 27.67 16.04 -7.18
N LEU A 224 26.36 16.18 -7.31
CA LEU A 224 25.61 17.39 -7.00
C LEU A 224 24.44 17.04 -6.05
N ASN A 225 24.58 17.36 -4.77
CA ASN A 225 23.56 17.05 -3.74
C ASN A 225 23.12 15.57 -3.77
N ASP A 226 24.07 14.64 -3.71
CA ASP A 226 23.94 13.16 -3.79
C ASP A 226 23.62 12.60 -5.18
N ILE A 227 23.41 13.44 -6.15
CA ILE A 227 23.12 13.03 -7.52
C ILE A 227 24.44 12.84 -8.27
N LYS A 228 24.66 11.70 -8.93
CA LYS A 228 25.74 11.49 -9.90
C LYS A 228 25.57 12.47 -11.05
N TRP A 229 26.53 13.39 -11.22
CA TRP A 229 26.39 14.49 -12.14
C TRP A 229 27.23 14.35 -13.41
N THR A 230 28.53 14.18 -13.26
CA THR A 230 29.45 13.98 -14.38
C THR A 230 30.47 12.93 -13.98
N GLY A 231 30.65 11.89 -14.76
CA GLY A 231 31.61 10.82 -14.42
C GLY A 231 31.30 9.50 -15.11
N LYS A 232 31.96 8.46 -14.65
CA LYS A 232 31.95 7.12 -15.25
C LYS A 232 31.43 6.10 -14.27
N GLY A 233 30.58 5.22 -14.76
CA GLY A 233 30.05 4.07 -14.03
C GLY A 233 30.69 2.77 -14.48
N TYR A 234 30.84 1.84 -13.53
CA TYR A 234 31.56 0.58 -13.71
C TYR A 234 30.69 -0.59 -13.28
N ASP A 235 30.88 -1.76 -13.89
CA ASP A 235 30.28 -3.02 -13.48
C ASP A 235 31.13 -3.75 -12.43
N LYS A 236 30.63 -4.91 -11.97
CA LYS A 236 31.33 -5.78 -11.00
C LYS A 236 32.72 -6.28 -11.43
N SER A 237 33.01 -6.21 -12.71
CA SER A 237 34.30 -6.60 -13.30
C SER A 237 35.21 -5.39 -13.58
N ASN A 238 34.81 -4.21 -13.09
CA ASN A 238 35.51 -2.92 -13.28
C ASN A 238 35.57 -2.46 -14.75
N ASN A 239 34.65 -2.94 -15.60
CA ASN A 239 34.48 -2.40 -16.95
C ASN A 239 33.64 -1.14 -16.90
N MET A 240 34.04 -0.09 -17.61
CA MET A 240 33.22 1.10 -17.79
C MET A 240 31.98 0.77 -18.60
N ILE A 241 30.79 1.01 -18.02
CA ILE A 241 29.52 0.64 -18.60
C ILE A 241 28.65 1.84 -18.99
N PHE A 242 28.93 3.04 -18.42
CA PHE A 242 28.26 4.28 -18.79
C PHE A 242 29.10 5.50 -18.45
N GLU A 243 28.76 6.63 -19.10
CA GLU A 243 29.28 7.94 -18.81
C GLU A 243 28.12 8.94 -18.66
N LEU A 244 28.19 9.77 -17.63
CA LEU A 244 27.28 10.90 -17.41
C LEU A 244 27.98 12.23 -17.69
N LYS A 245 27.26 13.15 -18.34
CA LYS A 245 27.68 14.56 -18.53
C LYS A 245 26.56 15.49 -18.10
N ASN A 246 26.78 16.27 -17.05
CA ASN A 246 25.77 17.18 -16.48
C ASN A 246 24.44 16.46 -16.17
N GLY A 247 24.51 15.27 -15.56
CA GLY A 247 23.36 14.45 -15.22
C GLY A 247 22.64 13.81 -16.39
N LYS A 248 23.22 13.83 -17.61
CA LYS A 248 22.62 13.22 -18.81
C LYS A 248 23.47 12.07 -19.33
N GLY A 249 22.83 10.99 -19.71
CA GLY A 249 23.46 9.80 -20.32
C GLY A 249 22.54 8.61 -20.32
N PHE A 250 23.06 7.47 -20.81
CA PHE A 250 22.43 6.17 -20.65
C PHE A 250 23.12 5.46 -19.51
N VAL A 251 22.37 5.04 -18.49
CA VAL A 251 22.90 4.52 -17.22
C VAL A 251 22.50 3.07 -17.03
N LYS A 252 23.38 2.28 -16.41
CA LYS A 252 23.07 0.98 -15.84
C LYS A 252 23.27 1.04 -14.32
N GLU A 253 22.24 0.71 -13.57
CA GLU A 253 22.30 0.65 -12.11
C GLU A 253 22.26 -0.79 -11.66
N TYR A 254 23.14 -1.13 -10.72
CA TYR A 254 23.22 -2.43 -10.09
C TYR A 254 22.90 -2.29 -8.60
N ASP A 255 22.29 -3.32 -8.05
CA ASP A 255 22.14 -3.44 -6.61
C ASP A 255 23.51 -3.50 -5.93
N PHE A 256 23.68 -2.78 -4.82
CA PHE A 256 24.97 -2.68 -4.14
C PHE A 256 25.41 -3.99 -3.53
N ASP A 257 24.51 -4.80 -3.04
CA ASP A 257 24.78 -6.03 -2.31
C ASP A 257 24.81 -7.25 -3.24
N SER A 258 23.76 -7.44 -4.01
CA SER A 258 23.59 -8.62 -4.89
C SER A 258 24.28 -8.50 -6.23
N LEU A 259 24.60 -7.25 -6.66
CA LEU A 259 25.19 -6.92 -7.96
C LEU A 259 24.30 -7.34 -9.14
N TYR A 260 23.00 -7.55 -8.93
CA TYR A 260 22.03 -7.72 -10.00
C TYR A 260 21.69 -6.39 -10.67
N LEU A 261 21.47 -6.42 -11.98
CA LEU A 261 20.99 -5.25 -12.71
C LEU A 261 19.60 -4.86 -12.19
N GLN A 262 19.45 -3.60 -11.79
CA GLN A 262 18.16 -3.04 -11.33
C GLN A 262 17.51 -2.13 -12.36
N TYR A 263 18.32 -1.38 -13.10
CA TYR A 263 17.82 -0.45 -14.11
C TYR A 263 18.82 -0.26 -15.23
N GLU A 264 18.31 -0.07 -16.46
CA GLU A 264 19.06 0.50 -17.57
C GLU A 264 18.18 1.48 -18.35
N GLY A 265 18.72 2.64 -18.69
CA GLY A 265 17.93 3.64 -19.41
C GLY A 265 18.53 5.03 -19.42
N GLU A 266 17.75 5.94 -19.98
CA GLU A 266 18.13 7.33 -20.14
C GLU A 266 18.02 8.11 -18.82
N TYR A 267 18.99 9.00 -18.59
CA TYR A 267 19.04 9.95 -17.48
C TYR A 267 19.01 11.38 -18.00
N LEU A 268 18.32 12.24 -17.25
CA LEU A 268 18.37 13.69 -17.41
C LEU A 268 18.36 14.34 -16.02
N TYR A 269 19.28 15.27 -15.80
CA TYR A 269 19.50 15.92 -14.49
C TYR A 269 19.73 14.91 -13.37
N GLY A 270 20.42 13.78 -13.67
CA GLY A 270 20.76 12.74 -12.73
C GLY A 270 19.59 11.88 -12.25
N LYS A 271 18.47 11.90 -12.96
CA LYS A 271 17.29 11.09 -12.69
C LYS A 271 16.89 10.29 -13.92
N ARG A 272 16.26 9.13 -13.72
CA ARG A 272 15.66 8.34 -14.78
C ARG A 272 14.69 9.22 -15.59
N ASN A 273 14.89 9.31 -16.90
CA ASN A 273 14.10 10.19 -17.78
C ASN A 273 14.20 9.67 -19.23
N GLY A 274 13.10 9.65 -19.95
CA GLY A 274 13.07 9.02 -21.27
C GLY A 274 12.80 7.52 -21.18
N LYS A 275 13.42 6.71 -22.01
CA LYS A 275 13.18 5.25 -22.04
C LYS A 275 14.07 4.51 -21.06
N GLY A 276 13.49 3.52 -20.38
CA GLY A 276 14.23 2.68 -19.44
C GLY A 276 13.58 1.35 -19.15
N LYS A 277 14.36 0.47 -18.51
CA LYS A 277 13.93 -0.86 -18.08
C LYS A 277 14.29 -1.08 -16.62
N GLU A 278 13.39 -1.66 -15.85
CA GLU A 278 13.62 -2.09 -14.47
C GLU A 278 13.68 -3.61 -14.40
N TYR A 279 14.56 -4.10 -13.54
CA TYR A 279 14.80 -5.52 -13.33
C TYR A 279 14.66 -5.88 -11.84
N TRP A 280 14.36 -7.14 -11.57
CA TRP A 280 14.40 -7.75 -10.24
C TRP A 280 15.09 -9.10 -10.37
N ASN A 281 16.24 -9.26 -9.72
CA ASN A 281 17.11 -10.45 -9.87
C ASN A 281 17.40 -10.78 -11.36
N ASP A 282 17.80 -9.76 -12.13
CA ASP A 282 18.05 -9.81 -13.58
C ASP A 282 16.81 -10.16 -14.45
N GLU A 283 15.62 -10.34 -13.86
CA GLU A 283 14.37 -10.50 -14.61
C GLU A 283 13.74 -9.14 -14.93
N LEU A 284 13.39 -8.90 -16.19
CA LEU A 284 12.68 -7.70 -16.63
C LEU A 284 11.33 -7.60 -15.90
N ARG A 285 11.09 -6.45 -15.24
CA ARG A 285 9.85 -6.14 -14.52
C ARG A 285 9.05 -5.01 -15.16
N TYR A 286 9.74 -4.07 -15.76
CA TYR A 286 9.11 -2.94 -16.44
C TYR A 286 9.99 -2.45 -17.59
N GLU A 287 9.36 -2.05 -18.68
CA GLU A 287 9.97 -1.26 -19.74
C GLU A 287 9.02 -0.13 -20.15
N GLY A 288 9.53 1.10 -20.27
CA GLY A 288 8.67 2.23 -20.62
C GLY A 288 9.36 3.57 -20.48
N GLU A 289 8.52 4.58 -20.40
CA GLU A 289 8.95 5.97 -20.28
C GLU A 289 9.05 6.39 -18.80
N TYR A 290 9.99 7.29 -18.53
CA TYR A 290 10.26 7.87 -17.23
C TYR A 290 10.27 9.39 -17.31
N LEU A 291 9.83 10.04 -16.24
CA LEU A 291 9.96 11.48 -16.05
C LEU A 291 10.35 11.77 -14.59
N ASN A 292 11.48 12.47 -14.40
CA ASN A 292 11.97 12.86 -13.07
C ASN A 292 12.13 11.70 -12.07
N GLY A 293 12.48 10.50 -12.54
CA GLY A 293 12.69 9.32 -11.72
C GLY A 293 11.49 8.39 -11.60
N GLU A 294 10.31 8.78 -12.07
CA GLU A 294 9.07 8.00 -11.96
C GLU A 294 8.58 7.49 -13.32
N LYS A 295 7.90 6.31 -13.32
CA LYS A 295 7.22 5.78 -14.52
C LYS A 295 6.24 6.82 -15.06
N HIS A 296 6.31 7.08 -16.35
CA HIS A 296 5.49 8.09 -17.02
C HIS A 296 5.19 7.65 -18.46
N GLY A 297 4.17 8.25 -19.11
CA GLY A 297 3.86 7.92 -20.49
C GLY A 297 3.49 6.45 -20.67
N LYS A 298 3.99 5.81 -21.73
CA LYS A 298 3.67 4.42 -22.03
C LYS A 298 4.66 3.45 -21.40
N GLY A 299 4.13 2.33 -20.88
CA GLY A 299 4.97 1.30 -20.29
C GLY A 299 4.32 -0.09 -20.27
N LYS A 300 5.15 -1.08 -20.00
CA LYS A 300 4.79 -2.49 -19.91
C LYS A 300 5.36 -3.09 -18.64
N GLU A 301 4.56 -3.88 -17.94
CA GLU A 301 4.99 -4.62 -16.75
C GLU A 301 5.02 -6.11 -17.04
N TYR A 302 6.02 -6.77 -16.47
CA TYR A 302 6.25 -8.20 -16.63
C TYR A 302 6.30 -8.91 -15.28
N PHE A 303 5.82 -10.12 -15.24
CA PHE A 303 5.95 -11.02 -14.11
C PHE A 303 6.43 -12.39 -14.61
N ARG A 304 7.61 -12.83 -14.14
CA ARG A 304 8.26 -14.07 -14.60
C ARG A 304 8.37 -14.17 -16.12
N GLY A 305 8.77 -13.07 -16.77
CA GLY A 305 8.92 -12.99 -18.21
C GLY A 305 7.62 -12.88 -19.01
N VAL A 306 6.46 -12.95 -18.37
CA VAL A 306 5.15 -12.80 -19.01
C VAL A 306 4.67 -11.35 -18.91
N LEU A 307 4.17 -10.76 -20.01
CA LEU A 307 3.52 -9.45 -20.01
C LEU A 307 2.23 -9.54 -19.17
N VAL A 308 2.13 -8.72 -18.11
CA VAL A 308 0.96 -8.68 -17.23
C VAL A 308 0.16 -7.39 -17.37
N PHE A 309 0.81 -6.30 -17.82
CA PHE A 309 0.16 -5.03 -18.06
C PHE A 309 0.88 -4.23 -19.15
N GLU A 310 0.12 -3.53 -20.00
CA GLU A 310 0.61 -2.45 -20.85
C GLU A 310 -0.36 -1.27 -20.79
N GLY A 311 0.16 -0.04 -20.71
CA GLY A 311 -0.71 1.13 -20.62
C GLY A 311 0.03 2.42 -20.32
N GLU A 312 -0.72 3.40 -19.85
CA GLU A 312 -0.25 4.74 -19.54
C GLU A 312 0.03 4.91 -18.06
N TYR A 313 1.06 5.69 -17.75
CA TYR A 313 1.54 6.01 -16.40
C TYR A 313 1.61 7.50 -16.17
N LEU A 314 1.32 7.93 -14.95
CA LEU A 314 1.55 9.27 -14.46
C LEU A 314 2.11 9.21 -13.03
N ASN A 315 3.33 9.74 -12.83
CA ASN A 315 4.00 9.81 -11.54
C ASN A 315 4.02 8.44 -10.84
N GLY A 316 4.51 7.43 -11.54
CA GLY A 316 4.70 6.07 -11.05
C GLY A 316 3.44 5.21 -10.99
N LYS A 317 2.25 5.75 -11.34
CA LYS A 317 0.97 5.05 -11.21
C LYS A 317 0.27 4.89 -12.55
N ARG A 318 -0.42 3.77 -12.75
CA ARG A 318 -1.27 3.53 -13.93
C ARG A 318 -2.36 4.60 -14.00
N LYS A 319 -2.46 5.28 -15.14
CA LYS A 319 -3.47 6.31 -15.41
C LYS A 319 -3.70 6.42 -16.91
N GLY A 320 -4.97 6.50 -17.36
CA GLY A 320 -5.33 6.50 -18.77
C GLY A 320 -5.64 5.10 -19.28
N GLN A 321 -5.41 4.83 -20.53
CA GLN A 321 -5.75 3.55 -21.14
C GLN A 321 -4.72 2.47 -20.83
N GLY A 322 -5.19 1.25 -20.55
CA GLY A 322 -4.33 0.11 -20.27
C GLY A 322 -5.00 -1.23 -20.49
N LYS A 323 -4.16 -2.26 -20.60
CA LYS A 323 -4.58 -3.66 -20.72
C LYS A 323 -3.84 -4.52 -19.72
N GLU A 324 -4.58 -5.39 -19.03
CA GLU A 324 -4.04 -6.44 -18.18
C GLU A 324 -4.16 -7.79 -18.89
N TYR A 325 -3.22 -8.67 -18.58
CA TYR A 325 -3.13 -9.99 -19.18
C TYR A 325 -3.10 -11.08 -18.10
N TYR A 326 -3.65 -12.23 -18.45
CA TYR A 326 -3.43 -13.49 -17.74
C TYR A 326 -2.05 -14.07 -18.03
N GLU A 327 -1.61 -15.05 -17.26
CA GLU A 327 -0.32 -15.75 -17.46
C GLU A 327 -0.19 -16.41 -18.84
N ASP A 328 -1.30 -16.75 -19.49
CA ASP A 328 -1.35 -17.28 -20.84
C ASP A 328 -1.39 -16.19 -21.93
N SER A 329 -1.05 -14.95 -21.59
CA SER A 329 -1.00 -13.77 -22.46
C SER A 329 -2.35 -13.35 -23.06
N LYS A 330 -3.47 -13.88 -22.57
CA LYS A 330 -4.79 -13.43 -22.98
C LYS A 330 -5.18 -12.16 -22.23
N ILE A 331 -5.92 -11.27 -22.89
CA ILE A 331 -6.45 -10.06 -22.24
C ILE A 331 -7.38 -10.48 -21.11
N ARG A 332 -7.10 -9.95 -19.92
CA ARG A 332 -7.93 -10.05 -18.73
C ARG A 332 -8.84 -8.83 -18.61
N PHE A 333 -8.28 -7.65 -18.82
CA PHE A 333 -8.99 -6.38 -18.74
C PHE A 333 -8.43 -5.39 -19.76
N GLU A 334 -9.29 -4.59 -20.36
CA GLU A 334 -8.88 -3.41 -21.12
C GLU A 334 -9.80 -2.23 -20.78
N GLY A 335 -9.20 -1.05 -20.53
CA GLY A 335 -9.97 0.12 -20.16
C GLY A 335 -9.16 1.24 -19.54
N GLU A 336 -9.85 2.09 -18.79
CA GLU A 336 -9.31 3.29 -18.19
C GLU A 336 -8.93 3.06 -16.73
N TYR A 337 -7.77 3.58 -16.35
CA TYR A 337 -7.18 3.56 -15.01
C TYR A 337 -7.09 4.98 -14.44
N LEU A 338 -7.26 5.10 -13.14
CA LEU A 338 -6.99 6.32 -12.39
C LEU A 338 -6.24 5.96 -11.10
N TYR A 339 -4.92 6.24 -11.08
CA TYR A 339 -4.02 5.98 -9.95
C TYR A 339 -4.12 4.53 -9.42
N GLU A 340 -3.91 3.54 -10.31
CA GLU A 340 -4.02 2.09 -10.09
C GLU A 340 -5.44 1.52 -10.03
N PHE A 341 -6.49 2.36 -9.93
CA PHE A 341 -7.87 1.88 -9.87
C PHE A 341 -8.50 1.80 -11.26
N LEU A 342 -9.24 0.73 -11.50
CA LEU A 342 -10.11 0.62 -12.67
C LEU A 342 -11.23 1.65 -12.58
N VAL A 343 -11.46 2.38 -13.65
CA VAL A 343 -12.55 3.38 -13.74
C VAL A 343 -13.65 2.88 -14.66
N LYS A 344 -13.28 2.42 -15.85
CA LYS A 344 -14.20 1.95 -16.88
C LYS A 344 -13.49 0.98 -17.81
N GLY A 345 -14.16 -0.06 -18.25
CA GLY A 345 -13.56 -0.99 -19.21
C GLY A 345 -14.30 -2.30 -19.37
N LYS A 346 -13.60 -3.22 -20.02
CA LYS A 346 -14.07 -4.56 -20.35
C LYS A 346 -13.23 -5.60 -19.61
N LEU A 347 -13.92 -6.46 -18.88
CA LEU A 347 -13.33 -7.61 -18.21
C LEU A 347 -13.62 -8.86 -19.05
N TYR A 348 -12.59 -9.64 -19.29
CA TYR A 348 -12.68 -10.88 -20.05
C TYR A 348 -12.40 -12.10 -19.19
N LEU A 349 -13.13 -13.15 -19.43
CA LEU A 349 -12.94 -14.46 -18.86
C LEU A 349 -12.82 -15.48 -19.99
N ASN A 350 -11.72 -16.23 -20.03
CA ASN A 350 -11.44 -17.19 -21.12
C ASN A 350 -11.62 -16.61 -22.52
N LYS A 351 -11.13 -15.40 -22.79
CA LYS A 351 -11.27 -14.63 -24.05
C LYS A 351 -12.70 -14.13 -24.35
N LYS A 352 -13.67 -14.41 -23.51
CA LYS A 352 -15.06 -13.97 -23.68
C LYS A 352 -15.31 -12.76 -22.80
N LEU A 353 -16.08 -11.79 -23.28
CA LEU A 353 -16.47 -10.61 -22.50
C LEU A 353 -17.37 -11.08 -21.35
N GLU A 354 -16.94 -10.80 -20.12
CA GLU A 354 -17.71 -11.13 -18.90
C GLU A 354 -18.45 -9.90 -18.36
N TYR A 355 -17.81 -8.72 -18.46
CA TYR A 355 -18.41 -7.50 -17.97
C TYR A 355 -17.89 -6.29 -18.77
N GLU A 356 -18.76 -5.32 -19.02
CA GLU A 356 -18.41 -4.02 -19.58
C GLU A 356 -19.11 -2.92 -18.79
N GLY A 357 -18.33 -1.96 -18.27
CA GLY A 357 -18.92 -0.87 -17.49
C GLY A 357 -17.93 -0.11 -16.64
N ASP A 358 -18.49 0.66 -15.71
CA ASP A 358 -17.75 1.47 -14.75
C ASP A 358 -17.39 0.64 -13.51
N TYR A 359 -16.29 1.03 -12.89
CA TYR A 359 -15.79 0.46 -11.64
C TYR A 359 -15.68 1.51 -10.55
N LEU A 360 -15.94 1.12 -9.33
CA LEU A 360 -15.72 1.93 -8.13
C LEU A 360 -14.88 1.12 -7.13
N TYR A 361 -13.64 1.56 -6.88
CA TYR A 361 -12.70 0.87 -5.98
C TYR A 361 -12.57 -0.64 -6.27
N LEU A 362 -12.32 -0.99 -7.53
CA LEU A 362 -12.18 -2.37 -8.04
C LEU A 362 -13.49 -3.19 -8.03
N THR A 363 -14.63 -2.61 -7.68
CA THR A 363 -15.92 -3.28 -7.75
C THR A 363 -16.69 -2.84 -9.00
N LYS A 364 -17.39 -3.77 -9.66
CA LYS A 364 -18.32 -3.48 -10.76
C LYS A 364 -19.41 -2.54 -10.26
N PHE A 365 -19.69 -1.43 -10.97
CA PHE A 365 -20.59 -0.39 -10.48
C PHE A 365 -21.76 -0.08 -11.41
N ASN A 366 -21.50 0.42 -12.63
CA ASN A 366 -22.54 0.59 -13.66
C ASN A 366 -22.13 -0.20 -14.90
N GLY A 367 -22.95 -1.11 -15.37
CA GLY A 367 -22.59 -1.86 -16.56
C GLY A 367 -23.35 -3.14 -16.73
N LYS A 368 -22.93 -3.93 -17.72
CA LYS A 368 -23.60 -5.15 -18.14
C LYS A 368 -22.68 -6.35 -17.98
N GLY A 369 -23.24 -7.45 -17.51
CA GLY A 369 -22.58 -8.75 -17.45
C GLY A 369 -23.11 -9.65 -18.56
N TYR A 370 -22.22 -10.50 -19.09
CA TYR A 370 -22.46 -11.31 -20.25
C TYR A 370 -22.22 -12.81 -19.95
N ASP A 371 -22.98 -13.67 -20.60
CA ASP A 371 -22.72 -15.11 -20.63
C ASP A 371 -21.63 -15.47 -21.68
N GLU A 372 -21.31 -16.75 -21.77
CA GLU A 372 -20.32 -17.27 -22.72
C GLU A 372 -20.72 -17.10 -24.19
N ASN A 373 -21.99 -16.85 -24.50
CA ASN A 373 -22.51 -16.60 -25.84
C ASN A 373 -22.59 -15.09 -26.19
N GLY A 374 -22.25 -14.22 -25.24
CA GLY A 374 -22.32 -12.76 -25.41
C GLY A 374 -23.70 -12.17 -25.13
N ASN A 375 -24.62 -12.93 -24.55
CA ASN A 375 -25.93 -12.41 -24.14
C ASN A 375 -25.81 -11.66 -22.82
N VAL A 376 -26.51 -10.54 -22.70
CA VAL A 376 -26.60 -9.81 -21.41
C VAL A 376 -27.41 -10.62 -20.42
N ILE A 377 -26.80 -10.97 -19.30
CA ILE A 377 -27.41 -11.78 -18.22
C ILE A 377 -27.72 -10.99 -16.98
N TYR A 378 -27.08 -9.83 -16.80
CA TYR A 378 -27.42 -8.87 -15.74
C TYR A 378 -26.98 -7.46 -16.09
N GLU A 379 -27.56 -6.48 -15.37
CA GLU A 379 -27.17 -5.10 -15.41
C GLU A 379 -27.02 -4.56 -13.98
N LEU A 380 -25.98 -3.75 -13.75
CA LEU A 380 -25.75 -3.03 -12.51
C LEU A 380 -26.00 -1.54 -12.72
N ILE A 381 -26.74 -0.94 -11.78
CA ILE A 381 -27.00 0.50 -11.72
C ILE A 381 -26.60 0.98 -10.31
N ASN A 382 -25.57 1.84 -10.21
CA ASN A 382 -25.01 2.29 -8.94
C ASN A 382 -24.58 1.12 -8.04
N GLY A 383 -24.04 0.06 -8.64
CA GLY A 383 -23.63 -1.15 -7.94
C GLY A 383 -24.74 -2.05 -7.44
N ASN A 384 -26.00 -1.80 -7.89
CA ASN A 384 -27.17 -2.56 -7.46
C ASN A 384 -27.73 -3.38 -8.62
N GLY A 385 -28.11 -4.62 -8.34
CA GLY A 385 -28.69 -5.54 -9.32
C GLY A 385 -28.57 -7.00 -8.89
N LYS A 386 -29.04 -7.91 -9.74
CA LYS A 386 -28.79 -9.34 -9.58
C LYS A 386 -27.66 -9.72 -10.51
N VAL A 387 -26.64 -10.40 -9.98
CA VAL A 387 -25.41 -10.72 -10.70
C VAL A 387 -25.15 -12.20 -10.78
N LYS A 388 -24.34 -12.60 -11.77
CA LYS A 388 -23.65 -13.89 -11.83
C LYS A 388 -22.15 -13.62 -11.91
N GLU A 389 -21.38 -14.30 -11.10
CA GLU A 389 -19.93 -14.28 -11.10
C GLU A 389 -19.39 -15.66 -11.45
N TYR A 390 -18.28 -15.70 -12.16
CA TYR A 390 -17.67 -16.93 -12.63
C TYR A 390 -16.22 -17.04 -12.14
N TYR A 391 -15.76 -18.25 -11.93
CA TYR A 391 -14.35 -18.59 -11.74
C TYR A 391 -13.58 -18.44 -13.05
N GLN A 392 -12.25 -18.37 -12.98
CA GLN A 392 -11.38 -18.25 -14.16
C GLN A 392 -11.53 -19.41 -15.13
N ASP A 393 -11.91 -20.60 -14.67
CA ASP A 393 -12.21 -21.78 -15.50
C ASP A 393 -13.59 -21.73 -16.17
N GLY A 394 -14.42 -20.72 -15.87
CA GLY A 394 -15.77 -20.52 -16.40
C GLY A 394 -16.88 -21.12 -15.54
N GLY A 395 -16.55 -21.82 -14.45
CA GLY A 395 -17.54 -22.34 -13.49
C GLY A 395 -18.29 -21.24 -12.75
N LEU A 396 -19.58 -21.40 -12.48
CA LEU A 396 -20.37 -20.42 -11.72
C LEU A 396 -19.83 -20.36 -10.28
N GLN A 397 -19.52 -19.14 -9.82
CA GLN A 397 -19.00 -18.87 -8.48
C GLN A 397 -20.10 -18.34 -7.54
N PHE A 398 -20.93 -17.42 -8.05
CA PHE A 398 -21.98 -16.78 -7.28
C PHE A 398 -23.11 -16.32 -8.19
N GLU A 399 -24.34 -16.43 -7.70
CA GLU A 399 -25.50 -15.73 -8.25
C GLU A 399 -26.32 -15.13 -7.12
N GLY A 400 -26.74 -13.86 -7.26
CA GLY A 400 -27.48 -13.19 -6.20
C GLY A 400 -27.55 -11.70 -6.33
N GLU A 401 -27.93 -11.06 -5.25
CA GLU A 401 -28.15 -9.62 -5.20
C GLU A 401 -26.87 -8.87 -4.82
N TYR A 402 -26.67 -7.74 -5.46
CA TYR A 402 -25.64 -6.76 -5.15
C TYR A 402 -26.25 -5.47 -4.64
N LEU A 403 -25.61 -4.87 -3.65
CA LEU A 403 -25.87 -3.52 -3.16
C LEU A 403 -24.54 -2.79 -3.03
N ASN A 404 -24.43 -1.62 -3.69
CA ASN A 404 -23.19 -0.82 -3.72
C ASN A 404 -21.96 -1.61 -4.17
N GLY A 405 -22.10 -2.50 -5.16
CA GLY A 405 -21.04 -3.29 -5.74
C GLY A 405 -20.59 -4.50 -4.89
N LYS A 406 -21.34 -4.86 -3.86
CA LYS A 406 -21.04 -6.00 -2.98
C LYS A 406 -22.22 -6.95 -2.87
N ARG A 407 -21.94 -8.25 -2.71
CA ARG A 407 -22.95 -9.26 -2.42
C ARG A 407 -23.77 -8.82 -1.21
N SER A 408 -25.10 -8.70 -1.37
CA SER A 408 -26.02 -8.25 -0.33
C SER A 408 -27.43 -8.76 -0.68
N GLY A 409 -28.25 -9.04 0.34
CA GLY A 409 -29.53 -9.71 0.09
C GLY A 409 -29.37 -11.20 -0.14
N LYS A 410 -30.21 -11.83 -0.95
CA LYS A 410 -30.19 -13.28 -1.18
C LYS A 410 -29.17 -13.66 -2.25
N GLY A 411 -28.46 -14.78 -2.00
CA GLY A 411 -27.49 -15.29 -2.96
C GLY A 411 -27.10 -16.73 -2.75
N LYS A 412 -26.51 -17.32 -3.80
CA LYS A 412 -26.00 -18.68 -3.83
C LYS A 412 -24.53 -18.65 -4.23
N GLN A 413 -23.71 -19.40 -3.52
CA GLN A 413 -22.29 -19.57 -3.79
C GLN A 413 -22.00 -21.01 -4.18
N TYR A 414 -21.18 -21.16 -5.20
CA TYR A 414 -20.82 -22.46 -5.78
C TYR A 414 -19.31 -22.71 -5.69
N ASN A 415 -18.91 -23.95 -5.83
CA ASN A 415 -17.54 -24.37 -6.13
C ASN A 415 -17.63 -25.41 -7.26
N GLY A 416 -17.32 -24.98 -8.48
CA GLY A 416 -17.74 -25.69 -9.68
C GLY A 416 -19.28 -25.79 -9.70
N ASP A 417 -19.80 -26.95 -10.07
CA ASP A 417 -21.26 -27.20 -10.13
C ASP A 417 -21.89 -27.47 -8.75
N THR A 418 -21.09 -27.47 -7.69
CA THR A 418 -21.57 -27.82 -6.35
C THR A 418 -21.97 -26.58 -5.57
N LEU A 419 -23.26 -26.48 -5.18
CA LEU A 419 -23.74 -25.46 -4.26
C LEU A 419 -23.01 -25.58 -2.91
N LYS A 420 -22.44 -24.49 -2.41
CA LYS A 420 -21.72 -24.40 -1.12
C LYS A 420 -22.48 -23.62 -0.07
N TYR A 421 -23.23 -22.62 -0.50
CA TYR A 421 -24.02 -21.79 0.41
C TYR A 421 -25.20 -21.20 -0.36
N GLU A 422 -26.34 -21.15 0.30
CA GLU A 422 -27.48 -20.31 -0.09
C GLU A 422 -28.01 -19.57 1.13
N GLY A 423 -28.27 -18.27 1.00
CA GLY A 423 -28.75 -17.49 2.13
C GLY A 423 -28.57 -16.00 1.92
N GLU A 424 -28.58 -15.28 3.01
CA GLU A 424 -28.45 -13.84 3.03
C GLU A 424 -26.98 -13.41 3.10
N TYR A 425 -26.70 -12.26 2.48
CA TYR A 425 -25.41 -11.59 2.47
C TYR A 425 -25.55 -10.14 2.92
N LEU A 426 -24.52 -9.61 3.55
CA LEU A 426 -24.38 -8.21 3.87
C LEU A 426 -22.92 -7.77 3.65
N ASN A 427 -22.73 -6.76 2.79
CA ASN A 427 -21.39 -6.22 2.48
C ASN A 427 -20.36 -7.28 2.06
N GLY A 428 -20.80 -8.27 1.26
CA GLY A 428 -19.95 -9.35 0.73
C GLY A 428 -19.78 -10.56 1.64
N LYS A 429 -20.31 -10.53 2.87
CA LYS A 429 -20.19 -11.62 3.85
C LYS A 429 -21.53 -12.30 4.08
N LYS A 430 -21.50 -13.61 4.38
CA LYS A 430 -22.71 -14.36 4.83
C LYS A 430 -23.29 -13.66 6.06
N HIS A 431 -24.61 -13.46 6.05
CA HIS A 431 -25.33 -12.75 7.10
C HIS A 431 -26.76 -13.29 7.19
N GLY A 432 -27.49 -13.02 8.32
CA GLY A 432 -28.87 -13.50 8.47
C GLY A 432 -28.96 -15.02 8.37
N PHE A 433 -30.05 -15.53 7.80
CA PHE A 433 -30.29 -16.98 7.70
C PHE A 433 -29.68 -17.56 6.42
N GLY A 434 -29.05 -18.74 6.56
CA GLY A 434 -28.46 -19.42 5.42
C GLY A 434 -28.19 -20.92 5.65
N LYS A 435 -27.87 -21.60 4.55
CA LYS A 435 -27.54 -23.02 4.50
C LYS A 435 -26.16 -23.22 3.88
N GLU A 436 -25.32 -23.98 4.55
CA GLU A 436 -24.03 -24.45 4.03
C GLU A 436 -24.10 -25.90 3.63
N TYR A 437 -23.47 -26.18 2.49
CA TYR A 437 -23.41 -27.53 1.93
C TYR A 437 -21.96 -28.03 1.93
N GLY A 438 -21.80 -29.28 2.29
CA GLY A 438 -20.53 -29.98 2.30
C GLY A 438 -20.17 -30.58 0.95
N SER A 439 -19.30 -31.56 0.97
CA SER A 439 -18.97 -32.37 -0.20
C SER A 439 -20.23 -33.07 -0.74
N TYR A 440 -20.31 -33.19 -2.06
CA TYR A 440 -21.45 -33.84 -2.77
C TYR A 440 -22.82 -33.13 -2.59
N GLY A 441 -22.81 -31.80 -2.26
CA GLY A 441 -24.05 -31.03 -2.16
C GLY A 441 -24.95 -31.39 -0.96
N LYS A 442 -24.44 -32.13 0.04
CA LYS A 442 -25.21 -32.46 1.24
C LYS A 442 -25.24 -31.31 2.23
N LEU A 443 -26.41 -31.02 2.80
CA LEU A 443 -26.58 -30.00 3.83
C LEU A 443 -25.67 -30.31 5.03
N LYS A 444 -24.84 -29.33 5.41
CA LYS A 444 -23.91 -29.41 6.52
C LYS A 444 -24.35 -28.56 7.71
N TYR A 445 -24.91 -27.37 7.41
CA TYR A 445 -25.39 -26.42 8.42
C TYR A 445 -26.57 -25.64 7.88
N GLU A 446 -27.52 -25.35 8.72
CA GLU A 446 -28.54 -24.31 8.49
C GLU A 446 -28.72 -23.50 9.76
N GLY A 447 -28.81 -22.17 9.62
CA GLY A 447 -28.93 -21.29 10.76
C GLY A 447 -28.52 -19.87 10.46
N GLU A 448 -28.30 -19.11 11.51
CA GLU A 448 -27.94 -17.70 11.44
C GLU A 448 -26.44 -17.50 11.22
N PHE A 449 -26.10 -16.43 10.50
CA PHE A 449 -24.72 -15.98 10.22
C PHE A 449 -24.58 -14.50 10.59
N LEU A 450 -23.42 -14.13 11.12
CA LEU A 450 -23.01 -12.76 11.37
C LEU A 450 -21.59 -12.55 10.84
N ASN A 451 -21.44 -11.60 9.87
CA ASN A 451 -20.14 -11.26 9.28
C ASN A 451 -19.32 -12.43 8.73
N GLY A 452 -20.00 -13.47 8.21
CA GLY A 452 -19.39 -14.65 7.62
C GLY A 452 -19.28 -15.85 8.53
N ASN A 453 -19.47 -15.69 9.84
CA ASN A 453 -19.39 -16.76 10.83
C ASN A 453 -20.78 -17.26 11.25
N LYS A 454 -20.89 -18.53 11.61
CA LYS A 454 -22.09 -19.08 12.27
C LYS A 454 -22.36 -18.29 13.55
N HIS A 455 -23.61 -17.86 13.75
CA HIS A 455 -24.01 -17.05 14.89
C HIS A 455 -25.47 -17.35 15.22
N GLY A 456 -25.91 -17.07 16.49
CA GLY A 456 -27.29 -17.32 16.87
C GLY A 456 -27.67 -18.81 16.76
N LYS A 457 -28.90 -19.10 16.39
CA LYS A 457 -29.43 -20.48 16.34
C LYS A 457 -29.05 -21.19 15.06
N GLY A 458 -28.67 -22.48 15.21
CA GLY A 458 -28.32 -23.30 14.05
C GLY A 458 -28.30 -24.79 14.30
N LYS A 459 -28.32 -25.55 13.20
CA LYS A 459 -28.28 -26.99 13.15
C LYS A 459 -27.14 -27.48 12.28
N GLU A 460 -26.40 -28.44 12.76
CA GLU A 460 -25.38 -29.13 11.95
C GLU A 460 -25.82 -30.56 11.63
N TYR A 461 -25.44 -31.02 10.46
CA TYR A 461 -25.80 -32.30 9.90
C TYR A 461 -24.56 -33.13 9.55
N ASN A 462 -24.65 -34.44 9.75
CA ASN A 462 -23.67 -35.39 9.24
C ASN A 462 -23.92 -35.73 7.76
N LEU A 463 -23.06 -36.55 7.16
CA LEU A 463 -23.16 -36.94 5.75
C LEU A 463 -24.42 -37.80 5.45
N SER A 464 -25.06 -38.39 6.43
CA SER A 464 -26.35 -39.13 6.28
C SER A 464 -27.56 -38.21 6.43
N GLY A 465 -27.37 -36.90 6.69
CA GLY A 465 -28.44 -35.93 6.89
C GLY A 465 -29.04 -35.94 8.31
N LYS A 466 -28.43 -36.65 9.26
CA LYS A 466 -28.87 -36.66 10.67
C LYS A 466 -28.28 -35.41 11.38
N ILE A 467 -29.11 -34.76 12.22
CA ILE A 467 -28.68 -33.68 13.08
C ILE A 467 -27.65 -34.19 14.08
N ILE A 468 -26.49 -33.58 14.13
CA ILE A 468 -25.40 -33.87 15.08
C ILE A 468 -25.23 -32.77 16.12
N TYR A 469 -25.78 -31.58 15.86
CA TYR A 469 -25.83 -30.47 16.81
C TYR A 469 -27.01 -29.56 16.47
N GLU A 470 -27.71 -29.11 17.50
CA GLU A 470 -28.73 -28.07 17.43
C GLU A 470 -28.58 -27.18 18.65
N GLY A 471 -28.28 -25.90 18.45
CA GLY A 471 -27.99 -24.98 19.54
C GLY A 471 -27.59 -23.59 19.07
N GLU A 472 -26.95 -22.83 19.97
CA GLU A 472 -26.49 -21.48 19.70
C GLU A 472 -25.01 -21.44 19.35
N TYR A 473 -24.66 -20.48 18.51
CA TYR A 473 -23.30 -20.19 18.04
C TYR A 473 -22.91 -18.76 18.36
N LEU A 474 -21.67 -18.53 18.71
CA LEU A 474 -21.06 -17.21 18.85
C LEU A 474 -19.77 -17.15 18.04
N ASN A 475 -19.76 -16.32 16.99
CA ASN A 475 -18.60 -16.12 16.10
C ASN A 475 -17.96 -17.41 15.54
N GLY A 476 -18.79 -18.41 15.24
CA GLY A 476 -18.38 -19.70 14.68
C GLY A 476 -18.24 -20.84 15.68
N GLU A 477 -18.19 -20.56 16.97
CA GLU A 477 -18.06 -21.54 18.04
C GLU A 477 -19.42 -21.94 18.63
N LYS A 478 -19.57 -23.22 18.98
CA LYS A 478 -20.77 -23.77 19.65
C LYS A 478 -20.80 -23.29 21.09
N LEU A 479 -21.92 -22.72 21.50
CA LEU A 479 -22.14 -22.43 22.93
C LEU A 479 -22.62 -23.75 23.60
N ASN A 480 -21.76 -24.28 24.46
CA ASN A 480 -22.16 -25.40 25.31
C ASN A 480 -23.19 -24.89 26.33
N LYS A 481 -24.34 -25.59 26.41
CA LYS A 481 -25.32 -25.36 27.47
C LYS A 481 -24.80 -25.84 28.79
#